data_82be59ad6ef2083a82e97549a4d4897c
#
_entry.id   82be59ad6ef2083a82e97549a4d4897c
#
_cell.length_a   1.000
_cell.length_b   1.000
_cell.length_c   1.000
_cell.angle_alpha   90.00
_cell.angle_beta   90.00
_cell.angle_gamma   90.00
#
_symmetry.space_group_name_H-M   'P 1'
#
loop_
_entity.id
_entity.type
_entity.pdbx_description
1 polymer ?
#
loop_
_entity_poly.entity_id
_entity_poly.type
_entity_poly.pdbx_seq_one_letter_code
_entity_poly.pdbx_strand_id
1 'polypeptide(L)'
;MNKVDVTMAILRGSVGASIAYHGINKAKGLAGTASWFKSIGMKWPNQQAVIAASTEIIAGALLVIGLATPLSCIAVIALMAVAIATVHARVGYFIFLPNGGWEYCASIIAVATAIGVTGPGAWSVDNAWGINQSLGLVVLPIGVISAMCHLALCWRPRTNDPSA
;
A
#
# COMPACT_ATOMS: atom_id res chain seq x y z
N MET A 1 9.28 28.93 -6.78
CA MET A 1 9.05 27.47 -6.70
C MET A 1 9.11 27.10 -5.22
N ASN A 2 8.01 26.63 -4.66
CA ASN A 2 7.96 26.27 -3.24
C ASN A 2 8.66 24.90 -3.06
N LYS A 3 9.57 24.82 -2.09
CA LYS A 3 10.32 23.58 -1.80
C LYS A 3 9.38 22.43 -1.41
N VAL A 4 8.28 22.74 -0.70
CA VAL A 4 7.29 21.74 -0.28
C VAL A 4 6.61 21.09 -1.49
N ASP A 5 6.24 21.88 -2.51
CA ASP A 5 5.56 21.35 -3.71
C ASP A 5 6.45 20.38 -4.48
N VAL A 6 7.74 20.72 -4.62
CA VAL A 6 8.73 19.84 -5.25
C VAL A 6 8.89 18.53 -4.44
N THR A 7 9.00 18.65 -3.11
CA THR A 7 9.13 17.50 -2.23
C THR A 7 7.90 16.57 -2.34
N MET A 8 6.69 17.15 -2.32
CA MET A 8 5.47 16.36 -2.48
C MET A 8 5.39 15.65 -3.83
N ALA A 9 5.76 16.33 -4.91
CA ALA A 9 5.79 15.70 -6.24
C ALA A 9 6.79 14.53 -6.29
N ILE A 10 7.98 14.66 -5.69
CA ILE A 10 8.98 13.60 -5.63
C ILE A 10 8.47 12.42 -4.78
N LEU A 11 7.93 12.67 -3.59
CA LEU A 11 7.44 11.62 -2.70
C LEU A 11 6.25 10.86 -3.33
N ARG A 12 5.27 11.58 -3.88
CA ARG A 12 4.14 10.96 -4.59
C ARG A 12 4.59 10.18 -5.81
N GLY A 13 5.48 10.75 -6.61
CA GLY A 13 6.01 10.12 -7.82
C GLY A 13 6.76 8.83 -7.49
N SER A 14 7.68 8.86 -6.53
CA SER A 14 8.50 7.69 -6.18
C SER A 14 7.67 6.56 -5.54
N VAL A 15 6.86 6.87 -4.52
CA VAL A 15 6.01 5.86 -3.88
C VAL A 15 4.95 5.36 -4.84
N GLY A 16 4.26 6.27 -5.53
CA GLY A 16 3.21 5.90 -6.49
C GLY A 16 3.72 5.01 -7.61
N ALA A 17 4.85 5.35 -8.22
CA ALA A 17 5.45 4.54 -9.28
C ALA A 17 5.87 3.15 -8.76
N SER A 18 6.48 3.08 -7.58
CA SER A 18 6.86 1.81 -6.96
C SER A 18 5.64 0.91 -6.71
N ILE A 19 4.59 1.44 -6.09
CA ILE A 19 3.36 0.68 -5.80
C ILE A 19 2.67 0.25 -7.11
N ALA A 20 2.54 1.14 -8.09
CA ALA A 20 1.95 0.78 -9.39
C ALA A 20 2.74 -0.33 -10.10
N TYR A 21 4.08 -0.28 -10.04
CA TYR A 21 4.93 -1.32 -10.62
C TYR A 21 4.71 -2.69 -9.95
N HIS A 22 4.59 -2.73 -8.62
CA HIS A 22 4.24 -3.94 -7.89
C HIS A 22 2.89 -4.51 -8.33
N GLY A 23 1.88 -3.66 -8.49
CA GLY A 23 0.57 -4.04 -9.00
C GLY A 23 0.61 -4.59 -10.42
N ILE A 24 1.36 -3.94 -11.32
CA ILE A 24 1.57 -4.40 -12.69
C ILE A 24 2.24 -5.78 -12.71
N ASN A 25 3.24 -5.98 -11.86
CA ASN A 25 3.92 -7.27 -11.76
C ASN A 25 2.97 -8.38 -11.29
N LYS A 26 2.11 -8.11 -10.29
CA LYS A 26 1.06 -9.05 -9.86
C LYS A 26 0.03 -9.32 -10.98
N ALA A 27 -0.37 -8.28 -11.72
CA ALA A 27 -1.33 -8.41 -12.82
C ALA A 27 -0.80 -9.29 -13.96
N LYS A 28 0.50 -9.25 -14.25
CA LYS A 28 1.15 -10.13 -15.24
C LYS A 28 1.18 -11.59 -14.82
N GLY A 29 1.11 -11.89 -13.51
CA GLY A 29 1.17 -13.24 -12.95
C GLY A 29 0.06 -13.53 -11.96
N LEU A 30 -1.21 -13.21 -12.27
CA LEU A 30 -2.35 -13.36 -11.35
C LEU A 30 -2.50 -14.77 -10.80
N ALA A 31 -2.30 -15.81 -11.60
CA ALA A 31 -2.41 -17.20 -11.16
C ALA A 31 -1.34 -17.55 -10.09
N GLY A 32 -0.11 -17.08 -10.30
CA GLY A 32 0.98 -17.22 -9.34
C GLY A 32 0.71 -16.44 -8.05
N THR A 33 0.24 -15.20 -8.18
CA THR A 33 -0.16 -14.36 -7.04
C THR A 33 -1.29 -15.02 -6.25
N ALA A 34 -2.30 -15.56 -6.90
CA ALA A 34 -3.41 -16.27 -6.26
C ALA A 34 -2.93 -17.54 -5.53
N SER A 35 -2.04 -18.32 -6.17
CA SER A 35 -1.43 -19.50 -5.54
C SER A 35 -0.67 -19.12 -4.26
N TRP A 36 0.14 -18.07 -4.34
CA TRP A 36 0.86 -17.53 -3.17
C TRP A 36 -0.10 -17.01 -2.09
N PHE A 37 -1.15 -16.27 -2.45
CA PHE A 37 -2.17 -15.82 -1.48
C PHE A 37 -2.86 -16.99 -0.78
N LYS A 38 -3.13 -18.08 -1.53
CA LYS A 38 -3.64 -19.32 -0.94
C LYS A 38 -2.66 -19.91 0.09
N SER A 39 -1.36 -19.88 -0.21
CA SER A 39 -0.33 -20.42 0.68
C SER A 39 -0.19 -19.66 2.00
N ILE A 40 -0.45 -18.36 2.01
CA ILE A 40 -0.41 -17.51 3.23
C ILE A 40 -1.77 -17.42 3.96
N GLY A 41 -2.78 -18.19 3.53
CA GLY A 41 -4.07 -18.30 4.21
C GLY A 41 -5.12 -17.26 3.81
N MET A 42 -4.98 -16.59 2.65
CA MET A 42 -6.02 -15.69 2.15
C MET A 42 -7.22 -16.50 1.65
N LYS A 43 -8.43 -16.09 2.05
CA LYS A 43 -9.69 -16.56 1.48
C LYS A 43 -9.88 -15.95 0.09
N TRP A 44 -10.57 -16.70 -0.80
CA TRP A 44 -10.85 -16.26 -2.17
C TRP A 44 -9.59 -15.75 -2.91
N PRO A 45 -8.52 -16.56 -2.98
CA PRO A 45 -7.21 -16.10 -3.40
C PRO A 45 -7.18 -15.50 -4.81
N ASN A 46 -8.02 -15.98 -5.74
CA ASN A 46 -8.12 -15.42 -7.09
C ASN A 46 -8.66 -13.99 -7.06
N GLN A 47 -9.75 -13.76 -6.31
CA GLN A 47 -10.33 -12.43 -6.16
C GLN A 47 -9.36 -11.49 -5.43
N GLN A 48 -8.70 -11.98 -4.39
CA GLN A 48 -7.71 -11.20 -3.65
C GLN A 48 -6.50 -10.80 -4.52
N ALA A 49 -6.05 -11.67 -5.43
CA ALA A 49 -4.98 -11.35 -6.37
C ALA A 49 -5.38 -10.20 -7.31
N VAL A 50 -6.60 -10.23 -7.83
CA VAL A 50 -7.14 -9.15 -8.69
C VAL A 50 -7.30 -7.86 -7.89
N ILE A 51 -7.91 -7.93 -6.69
CA ILE A 51 -8.11 -6.76 -5.82
C ILE A 51 -6.77 -6.11 -5.48
N ALA A 52 -5.79 -6.90 -5.03
CA ALA A 52 -4.48 -6.38 -4.67
C ALA A 52 -3.78 -5.72 -5.87
N ALA A 53 -3.71 -6.39 -7.01
CA ALA A 53 -3.10 -5.85 -8.22
C ALA A 53 -3.78 -4.55 -8.67
N SER A 54 -5.12 -4.54 -8.72
CA SER A 54 -5.89 -3.36 -9.13
C SER A 54 -5.72 -2.20 -8.16
N THR A 55 -5.76 -2.47 -6.85
CA THR A 55 -5.59 -1.42 -5.82
C THR A 55 -4.19 -0.80 -5.91
N GLU A 56 -3.15 -1.62 -6.07
CA GLU A 56 -1.78 -1.13 -6.22
C GLU A 56 -1.59 -0.29 -7.48
N ILE A 57 -2.13 -0.73 -8.63
CA ILE A 57 -2.05 0.03 -9.88
C ILE A 57 -2.80 1.35 -9.74
N ILE A 58 -4.04 1.32 -9.28
CA ILE A 58 -4.89 2.51 -9.20
C ILE A 58 -4.34 3.49 -8.16
N ALA A 59 -4.11 3.06 -6.93
CA ALA A 59 -3.61 3.94 -5.87
C ALA A 59 -2.23 4.50 -6.22
N GLY A 60 -1.35 3.69 -6.82
CA GLY A 60 -0.04 4.13 -7.28
C GLY A 60 -0.14 5.18 -8.39
N ALA A 61 -0.95 4.95 -9.41
CA ALA A 61 -1.16 5.90 -10.51
C ALA A 61 -1.78 7.21 -10.01
N LEU A 62 -2.78 7.13 -9.14
CA LEU A 62 -3.41 8.31 -8.54
C LEU A 62 -2.43 9.12 -7.70
N LEU A 63 -1.53 8.47 -6.94
CA LEU A 63 -0.47 9.16 -6.22
C LEU A 63 0.50 9.88 -7.17
N VAL A 64 0.93 9.24 -8.26
CA VAL A 64 1.85 9.86 -9.23
C VAL A 64 1.27 11.18 -9.74
N ILE A 65 0.03 11.19 -10.20
CA ILE A 65 -0.60 12.40 -10.75
C ILE A 65 -1.15 13.34 -9.65
N GLY A 66 -1.23 12.87 -8.39
CA GLY A 66 -1.79 13.64 -7.27
C GLY A 66 -3.30 13.83 -7.39
N LEU A 67 -4.02 12.77 -7.67
CA LEU A 67 -5.49 12.75 -7.71
C LEU A 67 -6.02 11.87 -6.58
N ALA A 68 -7.04 12.35 -5.87
CA ALA A 68 -7.60 11.71 -4.68
C ALA A 68 -6.49 11.30 -3.68
N THR A 69 -5.52 12.17 -3.49
CA THR A 69 -4.27 11.90 -2.77
C THR A 69 -4.50 11.30 -1.37
N PRO A 70 -5.38 11.82 -0.51
CA PRO A 70 -5.59 11.23 0.81
C PRO A 70 -6.14 9.81 0.76
N LEU A 71 -7.04 9.53 -0.18
CA LEU A 71 -7.63 8.19 -0.37
C LEU A 71 -6.57 7.20 -0.87
N SER A 72 -5.71 7.64 -1.80
CA SER A 72 -4.60 6.84 -2.29
C SER A 72 -3.59 6.53 -1.18
N CYS A 73 -3.31 7.49 -0.29
CA CYS A 73 -2.47 7.27 0.90
C CYS A 73 -3.09 6.22 1.83
N ILE A 74 -4.39 6.30 2.12
CA ILE A 74 -5.11 5.32 2.94
C ILE A 74 -4.99 3.92 2.32
N ALA A 75 -5.20 3.80 1.00
CA ALA A 75 -5.10 2.52 0.31
C ALA A 75 -3.67 1.94 0.39
N VAL A 76 -2.64 2.76 0.19
CA VAL A 76 -1.23 2.32 0.31
C VAL A 76 -0.90 1.91 1.74
N ILE A 77 -1.33 2.67 2.76
CA ILE A 77 -1.12 2.31 4.16
C ILE A 77 -1.80 0.96 4.46
N ALA A 78 -3.04 0.76 4.01
CA ALA A 78 -3.75 -0.49 4.20
C ALA A 78 -3.05 -1.67 3.53
N LEU A 79 -2.61 -1.52 2.27
CA LEU A 79 -1.85 -2.53 1.55
C LEU A 79 -0.56 -2.93 2.29
N MET A 80 0.21 -1.96 2.75
CA MET A 80 1.46 -2.21 3.46
C MET A 80 1.21 -2.85 4.83
N ALA A 81 0.17 -2.44 5.55
CA ALA A 81 -0.19 -3.04 6.83
C ALA A 81 -0.65 -4.51 6.65
N VAL A 82 -1.42 -4.82 5.61
CA VAL A 82 -1.77 -6.21 5.25
C VAL A 82 -0.52 -7.02 4.93
N ALA A 83 0.41 -6.49 4.12
CA ALA A 83 1.65 -7.15 3.77
C ALA A 83 2.52 -7.45 5.01
N ILE A 84 2.64 -6.49 5.93
CA ILE A 84 3.33 -6.70 7.20
C ILE A 84 2.67 -7.86 7.96
N ALA A 85 1.37 -7.80 8.18
CA ALA A 85 0.67 -8.78 9.02
C ALA A 85 0.70 -10.20 8.44
N THR A 86 0.58 -10.34 7.12
CA THR A 86 0.44 -11.66 6.49
C THR A 86 1.75 -12.33 6.11
N VAL A 87 2.81 -11.53 5.87
CA VAL A 87 4.08 -12.02 5.31
C VAL A 87 5.26 -11.63 6.19
N HIS A 88 5.47 -10.33 6.37
CA HIS A 88 6.76 -9.81 6.83
C HIS A 88 6.94 -9.79 8.36
N ALA A 89 5.84 -9.73 9.13
CA ALA A 89 5.93 -9.65 10.60
C ALA A 89 6.69 -10.82 11.24
N ARG A 90 6.59 -12.02 10.66
CA ARG A 90 7.28 -13.23 11.15
C ARG A 90 8.73 -13.33 10.69
N VAL A 91 9.11 -12.59 9.64
CA VAL A 91 10.47 -12.59 9.10
C VAL A 91 11.40 -11.73 9.95
N GLY A 92 10.92 -10.60 10.47
CA GLY A 92 11.68 -9.63 11.23
C GLY A 92 11.71 -8.27 10.55
N TYR A 93 12.51 -7.36 11.08
CA TYR A 93 12.56 -5.96 10.63
C TYR A 93 13.27 -5.79 9.30
N PHE A 94 14.50 -6.26 9.18
CA PHE A 94 15.40 -5.89 8.09
C PHE A 94 15.03 -6.47 6.74
N ILE A 95 15.05 -5.62 5.69
CA ILE A 95 14.71 -6.01 4.31
C ILE A 95 15.65 -7.08 3.71
N PHE A 96 16.89 -7.14 4.16
CA PHE A 96 17.87 -8.10 3.67
C PHE A 96 17.73 -9.52 4.26
N LEU A 97 16.81 -9.73 5.20
CA LEU A 97 16.50 -11.07 5.70
C LEU A 97 15.90 -11.95 4.60
N PRO A 98 16.10 -13.28 4.64
CA PRO A 98 15.41 -14.18 3.73
C PRO A 98 13.89 -13.94 3.75
N ASN A 99 13.29 -13.78 2.59
CA ASN A 99 11.88 -13.39 2.38
C ASN A 99 11.54 -11.92 2.76
N GLY A 100 12.53 -11.07 3.05
CA GLY A 100 12.39 -9.64 3.29
C GLY A 100 11.61 -9.28 4.56
N GLY A 101 12.21 -8.45 5.41
CA GLY A 101 11.54 -7.93 6.60
C GLY A 101 10.55 -6.80 6.29
N TRP A 102 9.90 -6.29 7.35
CA TRP A 102 8.85 -5.27 7.21
C TRP A 102 9.35 -3.81 7.11
N GLU A 103 10.67 -3.58 7.16
CA GLU A 103 11.31 -2.26 7.08
C GLU A 103 10.80 -1.44 5.87
N TYR A 104 10.77 -2.05 4.70
CA TYR A 104 10.30 -1.41 3.46
C TYR A 104 8.82 -0.99 3.56
N CYS A 105 7.97 -1.87 4.05
CA CYS A 105 6.55 -1.58 4.22
C CYS A 105 6.32 -0.44 5.23
N ALA A 106 7.06 -0.44 6.35
CA ALA A 106 6.99 0.61 7.36
C ALA A 106 7.44 1.97 6.79
N SER A 107 8.51 1.98 6.00
CA SER A 107 8.99 3.20 5.34
C SER A 107 7.96 3.78 4.38
N ILE A 108 7.29 2.93 3.59
CA ILE A 108 6.19 3.37 2.71
C ILE A 108 5.01 3.91 3.51
N ILE A 109 4.61 3.26 4.62
CA ILE A 109 3.56 3.76 5.51
C ILE A 109 3.91 5.15 6.03
N ALA A 110 5.15 5.36 6.49
CA ALA A 110 5.60 6.65 7.00
C ALA A 110 5.52 7.73 5.91
N VAL A 111 5.99 7.45 4.70
CA VAL A 111 5.95 8.40 3.57
C VAL A 111 4.51 8.66 3.13
N ALA A 112 3.66 7.64 3.00
CA ALA A 112 2.25 7.82 2.64
C ALA A 112 1.50 8.64 3.71
N THR A 113 1.83 8.44 5.00
CA THR A 113 1.30 9.27 6.09
C THR A 113 1.74 10.72 5.95
N ALA A 114 3.03 10.97 5.69
CA ALA A 114 3.55 12.32 5.50
C ALA A 114 2.87 13.04 4.32
N ILE A 115 2.65 12.33 3.20
CA ILE A 115 1.90 12.87 2.04
C ILE A 115 0.45 13.20 2.45
N GLY A 116 -0.23 12.29 3.15
CA GLY A 116 -1.62 12.49 3.59
C GLY A 116 -1.78 13.64 4.58
N VAL A 117 -0.78 13.88 5.43
CA VAL A 117 -0.73 15.00 6.38
C VAL A 117 -0.48 16.33 5.68
N THR A 118 0.48 16.36 4.75
CA THR A 118 0.90 17.59 4.07
C THR A 118 -0.09 17.98 2.97
N GLY A 119 -0.75 16.99 2.37
CA GLY A 119 -1.63 17.18 1.21
C GLY A 119 -0.91 16.97 -0.12
N PRO A 120 -1.63 17.19 -1.25
CA PRO A 120 -1.17 16.82 -2.58
C PRO A 120 -0.02 17.69 -3.12
N GLY A 121 0.16 18.91 -2.62
CA GLY A 121 1.07 19.91 -3.17
C GLY A 121 0.56 20.57 -4.45
N ALA A 122 1.15 21.69 -4.83
CA ALA A 122 0.68 22.51 -5.96
C ALA A 122 0.77 21.78 -7.32
N TRP A 123 1.71 20.83 -7.48
CA TRP A 123 1.88 20.07 -8.71
C TRP A 123 1.06 18.78 -8.70
N SER A 124 -0.24 18.91 -8.52
CA SER A 124 -1.18 17.80 -8.42
C SER A 124 -2.49 18.11 -9.15
N VAL A 125 -3.19 17.08 -9.59
CA VAL A 125 -4.53 17.23 -10.18
C VAL A 125 -5.52 17.71 -9.12
N ASP A 126 -5.41 17.24 -7.89
CA ASP A 126 -6.25 17.71 -6.78
C ASP A 126 -6.15 19.24 -6.62
N ASN A 127 -4.91 19.80 -6.66
CA ASN A 127 -4.73 21.23 -6.57
C ASN A 127 -5.28 21.97 -7.80
N ALA A 128 -5.07 21.44 -9.00
CA ALA A 128 -5.58 22.03 -10.24
C ALA A 128 -7.12 22.09 -10.27
N TRP A 129 -7.78 21.15 -9.58
CA TRP A 129 -9.25 21.12 -9.46
C TRP A 129 -9.78 21.79 -8.19
N GLY A 130 -8.91 22.42 -7.41
CA GLY A 130 -9.29 23.09 -6.16
C GLY A 130 -9.64 22.13 -5.02
N ILE A 131 -9.26 20.86 -5.12
CA ILE A 131 -9.51 19.81 -4.12
C ILE A 131 -8.28 19.70 -3.21
N ASN A 132 -7.88 20.79 -2.58
CA ASN A 132 -6.72 20.82 -1.68
C ASN A 132 -7.06 20.28 -0.29
N GLN A 133 -7.46 19.03 -0.19
CA GLN A 133 -7.78 18.40 1.08
C GLN A 133 -6.60 17.58 1.62
N SER A 134 -6.16 17.96 2.81
CA SER A 134 -5.35 17.10 3.68
C SER A 134 -6.30 16.48 4.72
N LEU A 135 -6.21 15.18 4.92
CA LEU A 135 -6.90 14.52 6.04
C LEU A 135 -6.06 14.56 7.33
N GLY A 136 -4.87 15.16 7.28
CA GLY A 136 -3.98 15.20 8.44
C GLY A 136 -3.57 13.79 8.88
N LEU A 137 -3.32 13.63 10.17
CA LEU A 137 -2.86 12.36 10.74
C LEU A 137 -3.91 11.23 10.69
N VAL A 138 -5.20 11.52 10.44
CA VAL A 138 -6.24 10.48 10.40
C VAL A 138 -6.11 9.50 9.24
N VAL A 139 -5.32 9.81 8.21
CA VAL A 139 -5.02 8.86 7.13
C VAL A 139 -4.38 7.57 7.65
N LEU A 140 -3.52 7.67 8.68
CA LEU A 140 -2.84 6.52 9.26
C LEU A 140 -3.82 5.56 9.97
N PRO A 141 -4.60 5.99 10.99
CA PRO A 141 -5.55 5.09 11.63
C PRO A 141 -6.61 4.57 10.67
N ILE A 142 -7.09 5.37 9.71
CA ILE A 142 -8.06 4.88 8.72
C ILE A 142 -7.45 3.77 7.87
N GLY A 143 -6.21 3.93 7.38
CA GLY A 143 -5.52 2.90 6.61
C GLY A 143 -5.29 1.62 7.42
N VAL A 144 -4.86 1.74 8.68
CA VAL A 144 -4.66 0.59 9.58
C VAL A 144 -5.99 -0.11 9.89
N ILE A 145 -7.06 0.62 10.20
CA ILE A 145 -8.38 0.04 10.45
C ILE A 145 -8.89 -0.68 9.20
N SER A 146 -8.71 -0.08 8.00
CA SER A 146 -9.05 -0.73 6.73
C SER A 146 -8.32 -2.05 6.55
N ALA A 147 -7.02 -2.10 6.86
CA ALA A 147 -6.24 -3.33 6.85
C ALA A 147 -6.77 -4.38 7.84
N MET A 148 -7.07 -3.95 9.07
CA MET A 148 -7.63 -4.85 10.11
C MET A 148 -8.97 -5.44 9.71
N CYS A 149 -9.88 -4.63 9.15
CA CYS A 149 -11.16 -5.09 8.63
C CYS A 149 -10.96 -6.09 7.49
N HIS A 150 -10.06 -5.78 6.54
CA HIS A 150 -9.73 -6.69 5.44
C HIS A 150 -9.19 -8.03 5.96
N LEU A 151 -8.24 -8.01 6.89
CA LEU A 151 -7.67 -9.22 7.49
C LEU A 151 -8.71 -10.05 8.24
N ALA A 152 -9.57 -9.40 9.03
CA ALA A 152 -10.63 -10.09 9.77
C ALA A 152 -11.60 -10.84 8.84
N LEU A 153 -11.91 -10.26 7.69
CA LEU A 153 -12.81 -10.84 6.71
C LEU A 153 -12.15 -11.88 5.81
N CYS A 154 -10.93 -11.60 5.35
CA CYS A 154 -10.31 -12.28 4.21
C CYS A 154 -9.12 -13.15 4.57
N TRP A 155 -8.61 -13.12 5.80
CA TRP A 155 -7.41 -13.87 6.16
C TRP A 155 -7.68 -14.89 7.26
N ARG A 156 -7.11 -16.10 7.09
CA ARG A 156 -7.05 -17.15 8.09
C ARG A 156 -5.59 -17.58 8.20
N PRO A 157 -4.87 -17.09 9.24
CA PRO A 157 -3.49 -17.52 9.46
C PRO A 157 -3.48 -19.04 9.57
N ARG A 158 -2.59 -19.70 8.83
CA ARG A 158 -2.38 -21.13 9.03
C ARG A 158 -1.71 -21.30 10.38
N THR A 159 -2.36 -22.01 11.29
CA THR A 159 -1.71 -22.56 12.46
C THR A 159 -0.60 -23.49 11.95
N ASN A 160 0.62 -23.30 12.44
CA ASN A 160 1.78 -24.11 12.07
C ASN A 160 1.37 -25.59 12.10
N ASP A 161 1.37 -26.22 10.95
CA ASP A 161 1.38 -27.66 10.85
C ASP A 161 2.81 -28.10 11.23
N PRO A 162 3.00 -28.85 12.34
CA PRO A 162 4.33 -29.31 12.74
C PRO A 162 4.94 -30.31 11.77
N SER A 163 4.23 -30.66 10.67
CA SER A 163 4.61 -31.65 9.66
C SER A 163 5.07 -31.05 8.32
N ALA A 164 5.25 -29.69 8.21
CA ALA A 164 5.68 -29.05 6.98
C ALA A 164 7.14 -28.58 7.05
#